data_28fe963ff9cb0fca4239d78064e7865d
#
_entry.id   28fe963ff9cb0fca4239d78064e7865d
#
_cell.length_a   1.000
_cell.length_b   1.000
_cell.length_c   1.000
_cell.angle_alpha   90.00
_cell.angle_beta   90.00
_cell.angle_gamma   90.00
#
_symmetry.space_group_name_H-M   'P 1'
#
loop_
_entity.id
_entity.type
_entity.pdbx_description
1 polymer ?
#
loop_
_entity_poly.entity_id
_entity_poly.type
_entity_poly.pdbx_seq_one_letter_code
_entity_poly.pdbx_strand_id
1 'polypeptide(L)'
;MSWFNILKKNGGWTGELSDKKKGHLKATPKLKVDIPKFTHPDNEEEIPAVLAAMKNKKLEPVEMKETDVDARNMLFDLVDDKEEDYADLINDLEIYTTKEKVRYNRARPYQVSDKIEKPKTHTIDTPSFPSGHSIEAFGIAVALAHKFPDKKKALMDVAEKISDARVEMGVHYPSDKKVGKQIGEMIGRAYIREVMS
;
A
#
# COMPACT_ATOMS: atom_id res chain seq x y z
N MET A 1 3.01 6.96 -28.84
CA MET A 1 3.73 7.63 -27.72
C MET A 1 3.88 6.63 -26.60
N SER A 2 5.12 6.40 -26.12
CA SER A 2 5.35 5.49 -24.99
C SER A 2 4.68 6.08 -23.73
N TRP A 3 4.04 5.24 -22.90
CA TRP A 3 3.52 5.58 -21.57
C TRP A 3 4.52 6.38 -20.72
N PHE A 4 5.79 6.06 -20.86
CA PHE A 4 6.90 6.75 -20.22
C PHE A 4 6.97 8.26 -20.53
N ASN A 5 6.64 8.66 -21.77
CA ASN A 5 6.63 10.07 -22.19
C ASN A 5 5.41 10.84 -21.66
N ILE A 6 4.29 10.15 -21.44
CA ILE A 6 3.08 10.73 -20.85
C ILE A 6 3.32 10.99 -19.35
N LEU A 7 3.97 10.05 -18.66
CA LEU A 7 4.30 10.15 -17.24
C LEU A 7 5.24 11.33 -16.94
N LYS A 8 6.29 11.52 -17.76
CA LYS A 8 7.20 12.67 -17.64
C LYS A 8 6.53 14.02 -17.88
N LYS A 9 5.56 14.08 -18.79
CA LYS A 9 4.95 15.33 -19.22
C LYS A 9 4.04 15.96 -18.16
N ASN A 10 3.53 15.20 -17.21
CA ASN A 10 2.54 15.62 -16.21
C ASN A 10 3.10 15.72 -14.78
N GLY A 11 4.44 15.69 -14.60
CA GLY A 11 5.05 15.78 -13.26
C GLY A 11 4.74 14.61 -12.35
N GLY A 12 4.33 13.45 -12.92
CA GLY A 12 4.04 12.23 -12.18
C GLY A 12 5.28 11.39 -11.86
N TRP A 13 5.04 10.20 -11.35
CA TRP A 13 6.09 9.20 -11.10
C TRP A 13 6.84 8.84 -12.39
N THR A 14 8.16 8.75 -12.32
CA THR A 14 9.06 8.63 -13.47
C THR A 14 9.81 7.28 -13.53
N GLY A 15 9.42 6.31 -12.72
CA GLY A 15 10.02 4.98 -12.73
C GLY A 15 9.49 4.08 -13.86
N GLU A 16 9.94 2.83 -13.86
CA GLU A 16 9.46 1.77 -14.75
C GLU A 16 8.86 0.63 -13.94
N LEU A 17 7.69 0.12 -14.38
CA LEU A 17 7.02 -0.99 -13.74
C LEU A 17 7.75 -2.29 -14.03
N SER A 18 7.91 -3.14 -13.00
CA SER A 18 8.38 -4.52 -13.17
C SER A 18 7.41 -5.35 -14.03
N ASP A 19 7.90 -6.46 -14.59
CA ASP A 19 7.05 -7.32 -15.43
C ASP A 19 5.88 -7.94 -14.63
N LYS A 20 6.09 -8.26 -13.35
CA LYS A 20 5.01 -8.66 -12.44
C LYS A 20 3.91 -7.60 -12.38
N LYS A 21 4.27 -6.33 -12.19
CA LYS A 21 3.29 -5.22 -12.13
C LYS A 21 2.61 -4.95 -13.48
N LYS A 22 3.33 -5.10 -14.59
CA LYS A 22 2.72 -5.06 -15.95
C LYS A 22 1.72 -6.20 -16.14
N GLY A 23 1.98 -7.39 -15.56
CA GLY A 23 1.04 -8.52 -15.52
C GLY A 23 -0.23 -8.17 -14.75
N HIS A 24 -0.13 -7.57 -13.57
CA HIS A 24 -1.28 -7.16 -12.76
C HIS A 24 -2.17 -6.13 -13.48
N LEU A 25 -1.61 -5.23 -14.30
CA LEU A 25 -2.43 -4.29 -15.09
C LEU A 25 -3.36 -5.00 -16.07
N LYS A 26 -2.95 -6.13 -16.63
CA LYS A 26 -3.71 -6.93 -17.58
C LYS A 26 -4.65 -7.94 -16.90
N ALA A 27 -4.38 -8.27 -15.65
CA ALA A 27 -5.15 -9.26 -14.90
C ALA A 27 -6.53 -8.72 -14.50
N THR A 28 -7.48 -9.64 -14.37
CA THR A 28 -8.81 -9.36 -13.81
C THR A 28 -8.87 -9.91 -12.39
N PRO A 29 -9.21 -9.10 -11.38
CA PRO A 29 -9.37 -9.59 -10.02
C PRO A 29 -10.57 -10.56 -9.95
N LYS A 30 -10.51 -11.53 -9.05
CA LYS A 30 -11.61 -12.48 -8.77
C LYS A 30 -12.76 -11.77 -8.04
N LEU A 31 -12.43 -11.00 -7.00
CA LEU A 31 -13.39 -10.20 -6.25
C LEU A 31 -13.82 -8.98 -7.06
N LYS A 32 -15.11 -8.69 -7.03
CA LYS A 32 -15.68 -7.50 -7.70
C LYS A 32 -15.85 -6.38 -6.68
N VAL A 33 -14.90 -5.46 -6.66
CA VAL A 33 -14.93 -4.29 -5.78
C VAL A 33 -15.03 -3.03 -6.64
N ASP A 34 -16.08 -2.26 -6.43
CA ASP A 34 -16.21 -0.92 -7.02
C ASP A 34 -15.42 0.08 -6.16
N ILE A 35 -14.23 0.44 -6.64
CA ILE A 35 -13.36 1.41 -5.96
C ILE A 35 -13.74 2.81 -6.43
N PRO A 36 -14.26 3.67 -5.54
CA PRO A 36 -14.63 5.02 -5.89
C PRO A 36 -13.40 5.84 -6.33
N LYS A 37 -13.65 6.93 -7.06
CA LYS A 37 -12.59 7.87 -7.38
C LYS A 37 -12.19 8.66 -6.14
N PHE A 38 -10.93 8.56 -5.76
CA PHE A 38 -10.34 9.34 -4.69
C PHE A 38 -9.63 10.58 -5.24
N THR A 39 -9.32 11.52 -4.35
CA THR A 39 -8.45 12.67 -4.60
C THR A 39 -7.34 12.69 -3.56
N HIS A 40 -6.24 13.33 -3.90
CA HIS A 40 -5.16 13.63 -2.96
C HIS A 40 -4.81 15.11 -3.07
N PRO A 41 -4.26 15.72 -2.00
CA PRO A 41 -3.69 17.07 -2.05
C PRO A 41 -2.54 17.17 -3.05
N ASP A 42 -2.15 18.38 -3.41
CA ASP A 42 -0.95 18.58 -4.19
C ASP A 42 0.27 18.02 -3.44
N ASN A 43 1.24 17.51 -4.19
CA ASN A 43 2.39 16.81 -3.61
C ASN A 43 3.15 17.68 -2.61
N GLU A 44 3.37 18.95 -2.96
CA GLU A 44 4.11 19.89 -2.14
C GLU A 44 3.42 20.21 -0.80
N GLU A 45 2.07 20.19 -0.77
CA GLU A 45 1.29 20.45 0.45
C GLU A 45 1.55 19.43 1.55
N GLU A 46 1.83 18.18 1.20
CA GLU A 46 2.06 17.11 2.17
C GLU A 46 3.54 16.88 2.52
N ILE A 47 4.50 17.50 1.82
CA ILE A 47 5.93 17.36 2.13
C ILE A 47 6.27 17.72 3.58
N PRO A 48 5.75 18.81 4.18
CA PRO A 48 6.00 19.11 5.58
C PRO A 48 5.56 17.99 6.53
N ALA A 49 4.43 17.34 6.26
CA ALA A 49 3.93 16.23 7.07
C ALA A 49 4.81 14.98 6.94
N VAL A 50 5.31 14.69 5.74
CA VAL A 50 6.28 13.60 5.51
C VAL A 50 7.58 13.86 6.26
N LEU A 51 8.15 15.08 6.18
CA LEU A 51 9.37 15.44 6.90
C LEU A 51 9.18 15.36 8.41
N ALA A 52 8.02 15.77 8.92
CA ALA A 52 7.68 15.63 10.34
C ALA A 52 7.63 14.16 10.78
N ALA A 53 7.01 13.29 10.00
CA ALA A 53 6.96 11.84 10.27
C ALA A 53 8.37 11.23 10.25
N MET A 54 9.19 11.58 9.25
CA MET A 54 10.57 11.10 9.14
C MET A 54 11.44 11.53 10.34
N LYS A 55 11.21 12.74 10.88
CA LYS A 55 11.92 13.24 12.05
C LYS A 55 11.48 12.56 13.34
N ASN A 56 10.19 12.25 13.45
CA ASN A 56 9.57 11.70 14.65
C ASN A 56 9.31 10.18 14.52
N LYS A 57 10.21 9.47 13.85
CA LYS A 57 10.11 8.01 13.64
C LYS A 57 9.85 7.31 14.97
N LYS A 58 8.87 6.40 14.95
CA LYS A 58 8.50 5.57 16.10
C LYS A 58 9.12 4.19 16.04
N LEU A 59 9.57 3.77 14.83
CA LEU A 59 10.09 2.44 14.59
C LEU A 59 11.62 2.46 14.55
N GLU A 60 12.21 1.45 15.17
CA GLU A 60 13.63 1.17 15.03
C GLU A 60 13.98 0.65 13.63
N PRO A 61 15.25 0.77 13.18
CA PRO A 61 15.63 0.35 11.82
C PRO A 61 15.27 -1.09 11.47
N VAL A 62 15.32 -2.02 12.43
CA VAL A 62 14.93 -3.43 12.23
C VAL A 62 13.44 -3.53 11.96
N GLU A 63 12.60 -2.92 12.80
CA GLU A 63 11.15 -2.89 12.64
C GLU A 63 10.75 -2.21 11.33
N MET A 64 11.45 -1.15 10.93
CA MET A 64 11.24 -0.47 9.67
C MET A 64 11.47 -1.40 8.48
N LYS A 65 12.50 -2.27 8.54
CA LYS A 65 12.77 -3.27 7.52
C LYS A 65 11.68 -4.35 7.51
N GLU A 66 11.25 -4.84 8.65
CA GLU A 66 10.17 -5.83 8.76
C GLU A 66 8.88 -5.30 8.12
N THR A 67 8.48 -4.08 8.41
CA THR A 67 7.30 -3.46 7.81
C THR A 67 7.42 -3.25 6.29
N ASP A 68 8.62 -3.27 5.75
CA ASP A 68 8.87 -3.10 4.31
C ASP A 68 8.89 -4.43 3.54
N VAL A 69 9.52 -5.48 4.08
CA VAL A 69 9.76 -6.74 3.36
C VAL A 69 8.97 -7.93 3.92
N ASP A 70 8.60 -7.90 5.19
CA ASP A 70 7.95 -8.99 5.91
C ASP A 70 6.54 -8.62 6.42
N ALA A 71 5.94 -7.59 5.82
CA ALA A 71 4.66 -7.01 6.27
C ALA A 71 3.52 -8.04 6.42
N ARG A 72 3.46 -9.04 5.55
CA ARG A 72 2.45 -10.12 5.63
C ARG A 72 2.69 -11.03 6.82
N ASN A 73 3.94 -11.47 7.00
CA ASN A 73 4.33 -12.33 8.12
C ASN A 73 3.94 -11.70 9.47
N MET A 74 4.14 -10.39 9.63
CA MET A 74 3.74 -9.67 10.84
C MET A 74 2.24 -9.81 11.18
N LEU A 75 1.38 -10.04 10.19
CA LEU A 75 -0.06 -10.27 10.39
C LEU A 75 -0.37 -11.74 10.65
N PHE A 76 0.21 -12.65 9.87
CA PHE A 76 -0.02 -14.08 9.99
C PHE A 76 0.59 -14.67 11.27
N ASP A 77 1.71 -14.13 11.78
CA ASP A 77 2.33 -14.53 13.05
C ASP A 77 1.45 -14.22 14.29
N LEU A 78 0.40 -13.40 14.14
CA LEU A 78 -0.56 -13.13 15.22
C LEU A 78 -1.65 -14.18 15.37
N VAL A 79 -1.81 -15.05 14.39
CA VAL A 79 -2.91 -16.00 14.27
C VAL A 79 -2.40 -17.39 13.87
N ASP A 80 -3.16 -18.43 14.20
CA ASP A 80 -2.88 -19.79 13.74
C ASP A 80 -3.54 -20.03 12.37
N ASP A 81 -2.99 -19.37 11.35
CA ASP A 81 -3.47 -19.47 9.96
C ASP A 81 -2.32 -19.30 8.98
N LYS A 82 -2.53 -19.66 7.71
CA LYS A 82 -1.48 -19.68 6.68
C LYS A 82 -1.76 -18.67 5.58
N GLU A 83 -0.71 -17.99 5.12
CA GLU A 83 -0.78 -17.03 4.01
C GLU A 83 -1.35 -17.69 2.74
N GLU A 84 -1.01 -18.97 2.49
CA GLU A 84 -1.45 -19.70 1.30
C GLU A 84 -2.97 -19.79 1.19
N ASP A 85 -3.69 -19.85 2.31
CA ASP A 85 -5.15 -19.92 2.35
C ASP A 85 -5.82 -18.60 1.88
N TYR A 86 -5.04 -17.52 1.82
CA TYR A 86 -5.47 -16.18 1.39
C TYR A 86 -4.86 -15.76 0.05
N ALA A 87 -4.30 -16.70 -0.72
CA ALA A 87 -3.60 -16.40 -1.97
C ALA A 87 -4.47 -15.61 -2.97
N ASP A 88 -5.75 -15.91 -3.07
CA ASP A 88 -6.69 -15.19 -3.94
C ASP A 88 -6.93 -13.76 -3.48
N LEU A 89 -7.11 -13.54 -2.17
CA LEU A 89 -7.21 -12.20 -1.60
C LEU A 89 -5.95 -11.38 -1.88
N ILE A 90 -4.77 -11.95 -1.60
CA ILE A 90 -3.48 -11.29 -1.77
C ILE A 90 -3.25 -10.91 -3.23
N ASN A 91 -3.54 -11.83 -4.16
CA ASN A 91 -3.43 -11.55 -5.59
C ASN A 91 -4.36 -10.40 -6.02
N ASP A 92 -5.59 -10.38 -5.54
CA ASP A 92 -6.53 -9.31 -5.87
C ASP A 92 -6.12 -7.97 -5.27
N LEU A 93 -5.62 -7.94 -4.03
CA LEU A 93 -5.04 -6.74 -3.42
C LEU A 93 -3.88 -6.18 -4.27
N GLU A 94 -2.99 -7.03 -4.79
CA GLU A 94 -1.89 -6.61 -5.67
C GLU A 94 -2.40 -6.08 -7.03
N ILE A 95 -3.42 -6.71 -7.62
CA ILE A 95 -4.03 -6.28 -8.89
C ILE A 95 -4.68 -4.90 -8.73
N TYR A 96 -5.54 -4.73 -7.72
CA TYR A 96 -6.21 -3.45 -7.45
C TYR A 96 -5.19 -2.35 -7.14
N THR A 97 -4.20 -2.65 -6.28
CA THR A 97 -3.11 -1.73 -5.97
C THR A 97 -2.41 -1.23 -7.22
N THR A 98 -2.04 -2.14 -8.11
CA THR A 98 -1.29 -1.76 -9.32
C THR A 98 -2.13 -0.89 -10.27
N LYS A 99 -3.40 -1.25 -10.46
CA LYS A 99 -4.33 -0.49 -11.31
C LYS A 99 -4.56 0.93 -10.78
N GLU A 100 -4.83 1.06 -9.48
CA GLU A 100 -5.05 2.37 -8.88
C GLU A 100 -3.78 3.23 -8.88
N LYS A 101 -2.62 2.65 -8.61
CA LYS A 101 -1.34 3.37 -8.70
C LYS A 101 -1.08 3.95 -10.09
N VAL A 102 -1.31 3.18 -11.13
CA VAL A 102 -1.13 3.65 -12.50
C VAL A 102 -2.18 4.68 -12.89
N ARG A 103 -3.42 4.51 -12.44
CA ARG A 103 -4.51 5.46 -12.68
C ARG A 103 -4.20 6.86 -12.17
N TYR A 104 -3.62 6.98 -10.96
CA TYR A 104 -3.30 8.27 -10.35
C TYR A 104 -1.91 8.77 -10.70
N ASN A 105 -0.97 7.86 -10.91
CA ASN A 105 0.41 8.17 -11.30
C ASN A 105 1.11 9.23 -10.44
N ARG A 106 0.89 9.25 -9.14
CA ARG A 106 1.45 10.23 -8.22
C ARG A 106 2.95 10.05 -8.05
N ALA A 107 3.72 11.14 -8.15
CA ALA A 107 5.14 11.15 -7.81
C ALA A 107 5.35 10.84 -6.31
N ARG A 108 6.46 10.18 -5.97
CA ARG A 108 6.80 9.89 -4.57
C ARG A 108 7.44 11.11 -3.90
N PRO A 109 7.40 11.23 -2.56
CA PRO A 109 7.95 12.38 -1.83
C PRO A 109 9.39 12.70 -2.20
N TYR A 110 10.26 11.68 -2.33
CA TYR A 110 11.67 11.88 -2.72
C TYR A 110 11.87 12.32 -4.19
N GLN A 111 10.85 12.25 -5.03
CA GLN A 111 10.88 12.77 -6.41
C GLN A 111 10.45 14.24 -6.50
N VAL A 112 9.83 14.74 -5.42
CA VAL A 112 9.28 16.10 -5.34
C VAL A 112 10.16 17.01 -4.48
N SER A 113 10.79 16.49 -3.44
CA SER A 113 11.59 17.24 -2.49
C SER A 113 13.02 16.69 -2.38
N ASP A 114 14.01 17.54 -2.59
CA ASP A 114 15.44 17.28 -2.38
C ASP A 114 15.83 17.07 -0.89
N LYS A 115 14.94 17.44 0.03
CA LYS A 115 15.09 17.19 1.47
C LYS A 115 14.81 15.73 1.87
N ILE A 116 14.31 14.92 0.94
CA ILE A 116 13.96 13.51 1.18
C ILE A 116 14.83 12.64 0.29
N GLU A 117 15.80 11.95 0.89
CA GLU A 117 16.60 10.97 0.17
C GLU A 117 15.75 9.78 -0.30
N LYS A 118 16.06 9.27 -1.49
CA LYS A 118 15.42 8.05 -1.99
C LYS A 118 15.83 6.87 -1.11
N PRO A 119 14.88 6.22 -0.41
CA PRO A 119 15.21 5.07 0.43
C PRO A 119 15.76 3.89 -0.37
N LYS A 120 16.66 3.12 0.23
CA LYS A 120 17.22 1.89 -0.34
C LYS A 120 16.25 0.73 -0.10
N THR A 121 15.19 0.66 -0.90
CA THR A 121 14.22 -0.42 -0.86
C THR A 121 13.76 -0.79 -2.28
N HIS A 122 13.34 -2.04 -2.47
CA HIS A 122 12.82 -2.55 -3.74
C HIS A 122 11.31 -2.37 -3.88
N THR A 123 10.62 -1.89 -2.84
CA THR A 123 9.15 -1.79 -2.80
C THR A 123 8.60 -0.48 -3.36
N ILE A 124 9.44 0.32 -4.04
CA ILE A 124 9.11 1.66 -4.57
C ILE A 124 9.16 1.74 -6.10
N ASP A 125 9.00 0.60 -6.77
CA ASP A 125 8.99 0.47 -8.24
C ASP A 125 7.64 0.83 -8.90
N THR A 126 6.79 1.55 -8.19
CA THR A 126 5.46 1.96 -8.62
C THR A 126 5.16 3.40 -8.19
N PRO A 127 4.13 4.07 -8.77
CA PRO A 127 3.65 5.37 -8.29
C PRO A 127 3.30 5.39 -6.80
N SER A 128 3.22 6.60 -6.21
CA SER A 128 3.01 6.74 -4.77
C SER A 128 1.58 6.37 -4.34
N PHE A 129 0.57 6.95 -4.96
CA PHE A 129 -0.83 6.88 -4.53
C PHE A 129 -1.61 5.77 -5.24
N PRO A 130 -2.41 5.03 -4.49
CA PRO A 130 -2.46 4.87 -3.05
C PRO A 130 -1.31 4.00 -2.51
N SER A 131 -1.11 3.95 -1.18
CA SER A 131 -0.09 3.09 -0.55
C SER A 131 -0.44 1.61 -0.68
N GLY A 132 0.41 0.84 -1.38
CA GLY A 132 0.21 -0.60 -1.57
C GLY A 132 0.31 -1.40 -0.28
N HIS A 133 1.31 -1.11 0.59
CA HIS A 133 1.43 -1.74 1.90
C HIS A 133 0.20 -1.49 2.78
N SER A 134 -0.39 -0.29 2.70
CA SER A 134 -1.62 0.00 3.43
C SER A 134 -2.81 -0.79 2.89
N ILE A 135 -2.97 -0.88 1.55
CA ILE A 135 -4.03 -1.69 0.93
C ILE A 135 -3.91 -3.15 1.39
N GLU A 136 -2.72 -3.71 1.29
CA GLU A 136 -2.46 -5.11 1.59
C GLU A 136 -2.64 -5.40 3.08
N ALA A 137 -2.00 -4.62 3.96
CA ALA A 137 -2.07 -4.82 5.39
C ALA A 137 -3.50 -4.72 5.93
N PHE A 138 -4.28 -3.71 5.52
CA PHE A 138 -5.66 -3.56 5.97
C PHE A 138 -6.61 -4.58 5.34
N GLY A 139 -6.39 -4.98 4.08
CA GLY A 139 -7.18 -6.02 3.44
C GLY A 139 -7.04 -7.37 4.13
N ILE A 140 -5.80 -7.78 4.42
CA ILE A 140 -5.50 -9.02 5.14
C ILE A 140 -5.99 -8.93 6.60
N ALA A 141 -5.71 -7.83 7.30
CA ALA A 141 -6.12 -7.66 8.69
C ALA A 141 -7.65 -7.74 8.87
N VAL A 142 -8.43 -7.19 7.93
CA VAL A 142 -9.90 -7.30 7.96
C VAL A 142 -10.36 -8.73 7.76
N ALA A 143 -9.79 -9.47 6.82
CA ALA A 143 -10.13 -10.87 6.58
C ALA A 143 -9.77 -11.75 7.79
N LEU A 144 -8.55 -11.62 8.32
CA LEU A 144 -8.11 -12.34 9.51
C LEU A 144 -8.95 -12.00 10.75
N ALA A 145 -9.27 -10.70 10.97
CA ALA A 145 -10.08 -10.28 12.10
C ALA A 145 -11.53 -10.80 12.06
N HIS A 146 -12.03 -11.17 10.89
CA HIS A 146 -13.31 -11.86 10.78
C HIS A 146 -13.24 -13.29 11.31
N LYS A 147 -12.18 -14.03 10.96
CA LYS A 147 -11.94 -15.41 11.41
C LYS A 147 -11.47 -15.47 12.87
N PHE A 148 -10.68 -14.47 13.31
CA PHE A 148 -10.10 -14.38 14.65
C PHE A 148 -10.51 -13.06 15.36
N PRO A 149 -11.77 -12.94 15.79
CA PRO A 149 -12.30 -11.67 16.32
C PRO A 149 -11.64 -11.21 17.61
N ASP A 150 -11.10 -12.11 18.41
CA ASP A 150 -10.30 -11.84 19.59
C ASP A 150 -8.95 -11.15 19.27
N LYS A 151 -8.40 -11.38 18.08
CA LYS A 151 -7.17 -10.78 17.58
C LYS A 151 -7.38 -9.48 16.80
N LYS A 152 -8.62 -9.06 16.58
CA LYS A 152 -8.95 -7.90 15.74
C LYS A 152 -8.14 -6.66 16.08
N LYS A 153 -8.04 -6.32 17.39
CA LYS A 153 -7.28 -5.12 17.79
C LYS A 153 -5.82 -5.24 17.38
N ALA A 154 -5.16 -6.35 17.70
CA ALA A 154 -3.75 -6.57 17.38
C ALA A 154 -3.48 -6.54 15.88
N LEU A 155 -4.33 -7.18 15.08
CA LEU A 155 -4.24 -7.18 13.61
C LEU A 155 -4.35 -5.77 13.04
N MET A 156 -5.31 -4.97 13.52
CA MET A 156 -5.47 -3.60 13.04
C MET A 156 -4.32 -2.69 13.49
N ASP A 157 -3.80 -2.88 14.71
CA ASP A 157 -2.63 -2.13 15.21
C ASP A 157 -1.38 -2.42 14.37
N VAL A 158 -1.16 -3.69 13.96
CA VAL A 158 -0.04 -4.07 13.08
C VAL A 158 -0.25 -3.47 11.67
N ALA A 159 -1.45 -3.51 11.11
CA ALA A 159 -1.72 -2.89 9.82
C ALA A 159 -1.48 -1.36 9.85
N GLU A 160 -1.84 -0.70 10.95
CA GLU A 160 -1.54 0.73 11.16
C GLU A 160 -0.03 0.97 11.24
N LYS A 161 0.71 0.14 12.00
CA LYS A 161 2.18 0.20 12.13
C LYS A 161 2.87 0.06 10.76
N ILE A 162 2.47 -0.92 9.95
CA ILE A 162 2.98 -1.11 8.59
C ILE A 162 2.74 0.15 7.73
N SER A 163 1.54 0.70 7.81
CA SER A 163 1.15 1.88 7.04
C SER A 163 1.89 3.15 7.48
N ASP A 164 2.07 3.38 8.78
CA ASP A 164 2.81 4.51 9.33
C ASP A 164 4.27 4.47 8.92
N ALA A 165 4.89 3.30 8.96
CA ALA A 165 6.26 3.09 8.54
C ALA A 165 6.53 3.63 7.12
N ARG A 166 5.57 3.51 6.21
CA ARG A 166 5.74 3.99 4.82
C ARG A 166 5.86 5.52 4.74
N VAL A 167 5.18 6.25 5.61
CA VAL A 167 5.30 7.71 5.70
C VAL A 167 6.61 8.08 6.42
N GLU A 168 6.95 7.38 7.50
CA GLU A 168 8.19 7.56 8.25
C GLU A 168 9.46 7.24 7.43
N MET A 169 9.36 6.37 6.42
CA MET A 169 10.42 6.11 5.45
C MET A 169 10.52 7.19 4.35
N GLY A 170 9.58 8.11 4.25
CA GLY A 170 9.54 9.12 3.18
C GLY A 170 9.17 8.56 1.81
N VAL A 171 8.53 7.39 1.73
CA VAL A 171 8.14 6.76 0.46
C VAL A 171 6.68 7.01 0.09
N HIS A 172 5.85 7.43 1.04
CA HIS A 172 4.44 7.74 0.87
C HIS A 172 4.03 9.03 1.59
N TYR A 173 2.93 9.61 1.14
CA TYR A 173 2.27 10.73 1.81
C TYR A 173 1.21 10.22 2.79
N PRO A 174 0.80 11.04 3.80
CA PRO A 174 -0.31 10.70 4.68
C PRO A 174 -1.62 10.34 3.95
N SER A 175 -1.93 11.04 2.87
CA SER A 175 -3.12 10.75 2.04
C SER A 175 -3.02 9.41 1.32
N ASP A 176 -1.81 8.97 0.87
CA ASP A 176 -1.62 7.66 0.27
C ASP A 176 -1.97 6.53 1.26
N LYS A 177 -1.52 6.68 2.52
CA LYS A 177 -1.85 5.77 3.62
C LYS A 177 -3.35 5.73 3.87
N LYS A 178 -3.97 6.90 4.03
CA LYS A 178 -5.41 7.01 4.33
C LYS A 178 -6.28 6.31 3.29
N VAL A 179 -6.02 6.58 2.00
CA VAL A 179 -6.78 5.96 0.90
C VAL A 179 -6.43 4.49 0.74
N GLY A 180 -5.16 4.11 0.93
CA GLY A 180 -4.73 2.72 0.94
C GLY A 180 -5.50 1.88 1.96
N LYS A 181 -5.64 2.39 3.20
CA LYS A 181 -6.47 1.77 4.25
C LYS A 181 -7.92 1.55 3.78
N GLN A 182 -8.56 2.59 3.25
CA GLN A 182 -9.95 2.51 2.79
C GLN A 182 -10.14 1.44 1.71
N ILE A 183 -9.26 1.40 0.71
CA ILE A 183 -9.31 0.42 -0.38
C ILE A 183 -9.07 -0.99 0.16
N GLY A 184 -8.05 -1.19 1.01
CA GLY A 184 -7.76 -2.47 1.63
C GLY A 184 -8.95 -3.01 2.41
N GLU A 185 -9.57 -2.18 3.26
CA GLU A 185 -10.76 -2.56 4.01
C GLU A 185 -11.96 -2.90 3.11
N MET A 186 -12.14 -2.21 1.96
CA MET A 186 -13.19 -2.53 0.99
C MET A 186 -12.97 -3.92 0.39
N ILE A 187 -11.74 -4.23 -0.04
CA ILE A 187 -11.40 -5.52 -0.65
C ILE A 187 -11.50 -6.64 0.39
N GLY A 188 -10.98 -6.44 1.62
CA GLY A 188 -11.09 -7.42 2.70
C GLY A 188 -12.54 -7.74 3.05
N ARG A 189 -13.42 -6.73 3.11
CA ARG A 189 -14.87 -6.94 3.32
C ARG A 189 -15.54 -7.67 2.14
N ALA A 190 -15.10 -7.42 0.91
CA ALA A 190 -15.61 -8.16 -0.25
C ALA A 190 -15.21 -9.64 -0.17
N TYR A 191 -13.96 -9.93 0.20
CA TYR A 191 -13.48 -11.28 0.40
C TYR A 191 -14.29 -12.05 1.46
N ILE A 192 -14.59 -11.42 2.59
CA ILE A 192 -15.45 -12.01 3.63
C ILE A 192 -16.82 -12.40 3.06
N ARG A 193 -17.47 -11.49 2.31
CA ARG A 193 -18.80 -11.73 1.74
C ARG A 193 -18.82 -12.82 0.68
N GLU A 194 -17.79 -12.93 -0.14
CA GLU A 194 -17.80 -13.76 -1.35
C GLU A 194 -17.12 -15.11 -1.14
N VAL A 195 -16.22 -15.22 -0.16
CA VAL A 195 -15.37 -16.41 0.04
C VAL A 195 -15.50 -17.02 1.42
N MET A 196 -15.70 -16.21 2.48
CA MET A 196 -15.74 -16.69 3.87
C MET A 196 -17.17 -16.82 4.43
N SER A 197 -18.20 -16.42 3.69
CA SER A 197 -19.62 -16.50 4.10
C SER A 197 -20.22 -17.86 3.89
#